data_4e627967aae8b870c6cfa0ca99e11d54
#
_entry.id   4e627967aae8b870c6cfa0ca99e11d54
#
_cell.length_a   1.000
_cell.length_b   1.000
_cell.length_c   1.000
_cell.angle_alpha   90.00
_cell.angle_beta   90.00
_cell.angle_gamma   90.00
#
_symmetry.space_group_name_H-M   'P 1'
#
loop_
_entity.id
_entity.type
_entity.pdbx_description
1 polymer ?
#
loop_
_entity_poly.entity_id
_entity_poly.type
_entity_poly.pdbx_seq_one_letter_code
_entity_poly.pdbx_strand_id
1 'polypeptide(L)'
;MNFESNVKEVEGSKVILEKTYFHPEEGGQPPDKGTVNGFEVNDVQKEDEDIVHHLKDHNLEIGDEVEGKIDEDFRYRCMRGHTGAHIVYGAGREVMGKVSYAGFDIGEKKARIDFETETHIDKEKLLKLEELCNKIILENRPVRWKILEREEIVNSDEIAFAKKIPEGEKVRIIEVEDWDRGVCSGTHLENTLEVGRIRVEGKKKLQEGVTRIIFSFGEEALRRDYREERSVLRGLEALDTNKRDLPKKIRQLQGKLVELEEKVERLESEKIERELEEFERFEREDYELLVQTVSTDDSEMLSHKAKDEVGDDEVMVIINERESLSVVVGVGDNVESLDANDLIQVMSGEFGGGGGGTDYFAQGGGFGAEVDDLKEFLLEFTE
;
A
#
# COMPACT_ATOMS: atom_id res chain seq x y z
N MET A 1 -25.94 -1.23 29.33
CA MET A 1 -26.39 -2.34 30.22
C MET A 1 -26.02 -2.00 31.64
N ASN A 2 -27.02 -1.95 32.52
CA ASN A 2 -26.79 -1.61 33.93
C ASN A 2 -27.05 -2.85 34.80
N PHE A 3 -26.34 -2.97 35.90
CA PHE A 3 -26.56 -4.00 36.92
C PHE A 3 -26.09 -3.52 38.27
N GLU A 4 -26.60 -4.13 39.31
CA GLU A 4 -26.24 -3.85 40.72
C GLU A 4 -25.40 -5.00 41.25
N SER A 5 -24.39 -4.69 42.08
CA SER A 5 -23.50 -5.64 42.73
C SER A 5 -22.94 -5.06 44.03
N ASN A 6 -22.24 -5.90 44.82
CA ASN A 6 -21.44 -5.46 45.95
C ASN A 6 -19.96 -5.62 45.63
N VAL A 7 -19.16 -4.77 46.26
CA VAL A 7 -17.70 -4.88 46.21
C VAL A 7 -17.26 -6.02 47.09
N LYS A 8 -16.64 -7.05 46.47
CA LYS A 8 -16.08 -8.24 47.12
C LYS A 8 -14.69 -7.96 47.69
N GLU A 9 -13.86 -7.28 46.90
CA GLU A 9 -12.44 -7.05 47.25
C GLU A 9 -11.95 -5.75 46.60
N VAL A 10 -11.00 -5.06 47.28
CA VAL A 10 -10.37 -3.82 46.80
C VAL A 10 -8.86 -3.94 47.11
N GLU A 11 -8.03 -3.78 46.07
CA GLU A 11 -6.59 -3.67 46.17
C GLU A 11 -6.06 -2.55 45.25
N GLY A 12 -5.89 -1.35 45.82
CA GLY A 12 -5.47 -0.17 45.06
C GLY A 12 -6.47 0.18 43.96
N SER A 13 -6.08 0.08 42.69
CA SER A 13 -6.98 0.31 41.55
C SER A 13 -7.80 -0.93 41.14
N LYS A 14 -7.54 -2.10 41.75
CA LYS A 14 -8.24 -3.34 41.46
C LYS A 14 -9.49 -3.47 42.32
N VAL A 15 -10.62 -3.72 41.69
CA VAL A 15 -11.91 -3.95 42.33
C VAL A 15 -12.52 -5.24 41.80
N ILE A 16 -12.88 -6.14 42.69
CA ILE A 16 -13.63 -7.36 42.40
C ILE A 16 -15.05 -7.19 42.92
N LEU A 17 -16.02 -7.49 42.06
CA LEU A 17 -17.46 -7.45 42.40
C LEU A 17 -17.96 -8.87 42.68
N GLU A 18 -18.97 -9.01 43.56
CA GLU A 18 -19.61 -10.30 43.79
C GLU A 18 -20.25 -10.87 42.52
N LYS A 19 -20.76 -9.99 41.68
CA LYS A 19 -21.32 -10.31 40.36
C LYS A 19 -20.97 -9.22 39.37
N THR A 20 -20.52 -9.62 38.19
CA THR A 20 -20.26 -8.69 37.11
C THR A 20 -20.73 -9.22 35.76
N TYR A 21 -21.04 -8.31 34.86
CA TYR A 21 -21.32 -8.58 33.46
C TYR A 21 -20.29 -7.93 32.52
N PHE A 22 -19.26 -7.28 33.08
CA PHE A 22 -18.12 -6.84 32.30
C PHE A 22 -17.37 -8.04 31.74
N HIS A 23 -17.11 -8.04 30.44
CA HIS A 23 -16.30 -9.05 29.79
C HIS A 23 -14.81 -8.70 29.93
N PRO A 24 -13.97 -9.60 30.42
CA PRO A 24 -12.53 -9.37 30.49
C PRO A 24 -11.88 -9.48 29.12
N GLU A 25 -10.61 -9.05 28.99
CA GLU A 25 -9.83 -9.32 27.82
C GLU A 25 -9.63 -10.83 27.65
N GLU A 26 -10.27 -11.42 26.65
CA GLU A 26 -10.18 -12.86 26.40
C GLU A 26 -10.47 -13.21 24.92
N GLY A 27 -9.76 -14.21 24.39
CA GLY A 27 -10.06 -14.79 23.08
C GLY A 27 -9.97 -13.81 21.90
N GLY A 28 -9.17 -12.74 22.00
CA GLY A 28 -9.04 -11.71 20.98
C GLY A 28 -10.17 -10.65 21.01
N GLN A 29 -11.05 -10.71 21.99
CA GLN A 29 -12.00 -9.66 22.30
C GLN A 29 -11.40 -8.73 23.35
N PRO A 30 -11.37 -7.38 23.13
CA PRO A 30 -10.91 -6.43 24.12
C PRO A 30 -11.86 -6.39 25.34
N PRO A 31 -11.37 -5.96 26.51
CA PRO A 31 -12.17 -5.83 27.70
C PRO A 31 -13.27 -4.78 27.51
N ASP A 32 -14.38 -4.95 28.19
CA ASP A 32 -15.46 -3.98 28.17
C ASP A 32 -15.05 -2.64 28.75
N LYS A 33 -15.72 -1.62 28.27
CA LYS A 33 -15.65 -0.25 28.80
C LYS A 33 -16.92 0.08 29.58
N GLY A 34 -16.81 1.05 30.46
CA GLY A 34 -17.96 1.52 31.21
C GLY A 34 -17.59 2.16 32.55
N THR A 35 -18.49 2.10 33.51
CA THR A 35 -18.26 2.65 34.85
C THR A 35 -18.77 1.71 35.95
N VAL A 36 -18.15 1.76 37.11
CA VAL A 36 -18.64 1.16 38.38
C VAL A 36 -18.85 2.30 39.35
N ASN A 37 -20.09 2.50 39.75
CA ASN A 37 -20.50 3.62 40.61
C ASN A 37 -20.05 5.02 40.13
N GLY A 38 -20.00 5.19 38.78
CA GLY A 38 -19.53 6.42 38.12
C GLY A 38 -18.01 6.50 37.87
N PHE A 39 -17.22 5.63 38.48
CA PHE A 39 -15.77 5.53 38.22
C PHE A 39 -15.49 4.77 36.92
N GLU A 40 -14.63 5.32 36.07
CA GLU A 40 -14.29 4.75 34.78
C GLU A 40 -13.55 3.40 34.95
N VAL A 41 -13.99 2.39 34.21
CA VAL A 41 -13.33 1.09 34.08
C VAL A 41 -12.32 1.20 32.94
N ASN A 42 -11.03 1.25 33.29
CA ASN A 42 -9.93 1.34 32.33
C ASN A 42 -9.58 0.01 31.69
N ASP A 43 -9.72 -1.06 32.47
CA ASP A 43 -9.40 -2.42 32.04
C ASP A 43 -10.21 -3.44 32.83
N VAL A 44 -10.44 -4.61 32.23
CA VAL A 44 -11.09 -5.75 32.90
C VAL A 44 -10.29 -7.00 32.56
N GLN A 45 -9.75 -7.65 33.57
CA GLN A 45 -8.91 -8.84 33.45
C GLN A 45 -9.51 -10.03 34.21
N LYS A 46 -9.18 -11.23 33.77
CA LYS A 46 -9.52 -12.45 34.51
C LYS A 46 -8.29 -12.91 35.26
N GLU A 47 -8.38 -12.91 36.59
CA GLU A 47 -7.34 -13.45 37.47
C GLU A 47 -7.95 -14.67 38.21
N ASP A 48 -7.45 -15.86 37.92
CA ASP A 48 -8.03 -17.13 38.41
C ASP A 48 -9.53 -17.29 38.11
N GLU A 49 -10.38 -17.30 39.11
CA GLU A 49 -11.84 -17.42 39.02
C GLU A 49 -12.55 -16.04 39.03
N ASP A 50 -11.83 -14.98 39.40
CA ASP A 50 -12.38 -13.63 39.58
C ASP A 50 -12.19 -12.73 38.35
N ILE A 51 -13.13 -11.83 38.15
CA ILE A 51 -13.05 -10.76 37.16
C ILE A 51 -12.63 -9.48 37.89
N VAL A 52 -11.46 -8.97 37.55
CA VAL A 52 -10.83 -7.79 38.17
C VAL A 52 -11.09 -6.58 37.30
N HIS A 53 -11.71 -5.55 37.89
CA HIS A 53 -11.95 -4.25 37.24
C HIS A 53 -10.89 -3.26 37.69
N HIS A 54 -10.16 -2.67 36.75
CA HIS A 54 -9.18 -1.63 37.03
C HIS A 54 -9.86 -0.25 36.95
N LEU A 55 -10.08 0.36 38.12
CA LEU A 55 -10.70 1.67 38.29
C LEU A 55 -9.64 2.71 38.64
N LYS A 56 -9.73 3.87 38.06
CA LYS A 56 -8.84 5.00 38.38
C LYS A 56 -9.51 5.91 39.40
N ASP A 57 -8.76 6.35 40.40
CA ASP A 57 -9.15 7.40 41.34
C ASP A 57 -10.50 7.11 42.07
N HIS A 58 -10.77 5.85 42.40
CA HIS A 58 -11.98 5.46 43.14
C HIS A 58 -11.78 5.49 44.66
N ASN A 59 -12.91 5.52 45.37
CA ASN A 59 -12.99 5.48 46.83
C ASN A 59 -13.93 4.37 47.34
N LEU A 60 -14.06 3.30 46.57
CA LEU A 60 -14.90 2.15 46.92
C LEU A 60 -14.26 1.35 48.04
N GLU A 61 -15.08 0.82 48.94
CA GLU A 61 -14.70 -0.04 50.05
C GLU A 61 -15.38 -1.42 49.92
N ILE A 62 -14.85 -2.43 50.60
CA ILE A 62 -15.44 -3.77 50.63
C ILE A 62 -16.84 -3.69 51.23
N GLY A 63 -17.81 -4.27 50.53
CA GLY A 63 -19.23 -4.30 50.96
C GLY A 63 -20.06 -3.13 50.43
N ASP A 64 -19.45 -2.16 49.71
CA ASP A 64 -20.21 -1.11 49.05
C ASP A 64 -21.19 -1.67 48.00
N GLU A 65 -22.41 -1.17 47.99
CA GLU A 65 -23.36 -1.38 46.89
C GLU A 65 -22.97 -0.47 45.72
N VAL A 66 -22.83 -1.03 44.54
CA VAL A 66 -22.38 -0.33 43.33
C VAL A 66 -23.28 -0.61 42.15
N GLU A 67 -23.43 0.39 41.30
CA GLU A 67 -24.02 0.22 39.94
C GLU A 67 -22.91 0.06 38.89
N GLY A 68 -22.92 -1.08 38.22
CA GLY A 68 -22.09 -1.33 37.03
C GLY A 68 -22.84 -0.87 35.77
N LYS A 69 -22.21 -0.06 34.95
CA LYS A 69 -22.74 0.41 33.66
C LYS A 69 -21.77 0.14 32.54
N ILE A 70 -22.11 -0.82 31.68
CA ILE A 70 -21.30 -1.19 30.51
C ILE A 70 -21.62 -0.23 29.37
N ASP A 71 -20.59 0.21 28.63
CA ASP A 71 -20.74 0.93 27.37
C ASP A 71 -21.36 0.01 26.32
N GLU A 72 -22.64 0.24 26.03
CA GLU A 72 -23.42 -0.60 25.13
C GLU A 72 -22.90 -0.54 23.70
N ASP A 73 -22.52 0.64 23.20
CA ASP A 73 -22.03 0.81 21.83
C ASP A 73 -20.71 0.05 21.64
N PHE A 74 -19.82 0.13 22.61
CA PHE A 74 -18.57 -0.60 22.62
C PHE A 74 -18.81 -2.12 22.69
N ARG A 75 -19.67 -2.58 23.60
CA ARG A 75 -20.04 -3.99 23.76
C ARG A 75 -20.66 -4.54 22.47
N TYR A 76 -21.66 -3.87 21.88
CA TYR A 76 -22.28 -4.29 20.64
C TYR A 76 -21.29 -4.33 19.48
N ARG A 77 -20.37 -3.38 19.43
CA ARG A 77 -19.28 -3.41 18.45
C ARG A 77 -18.41 -4.68 18.59
N CYS A 78 -18.03 -5.04 19.80
CA CYS A 78 -17.28 -6.26 20.07
C CYS A 78 -18.07 -7.52 19.67
N MET A 79 -19.34 -7.59 20.04
CA MET A 79 -20.26 -8.68 19.68
C MET A 79 -20.39 -8.83 18.15
N ARG A 80 -20.52 -7.71 17.42
CA ARG A 80 -20.55 -7.70 15.95
C ARG A 80 -19.24 -8.23 15.35
N GLY A 81 -18.10 -7.76 15.85
CA GLY A 81 -16.79 -8.19 15.38
C GLY A 81 -16.54 -9.67 15.64
N HIS A 82 -16.94 -10.16 16.82
CA HIS A 82 -16.76 -11.56 17.21
C HIS A 82 -17.68 -12.49 16.44
N THR A 83 -18.97 -12.17 16.34
CA THR A 83 -19.91 -12.93 15.49
C THR A 83 -19.48 -12.87 14.02
N GLY A 84 -19.01 -11.71 13.55
CA GLY A 84 -18.41 -11.54 12.23
C GLY A 84 -17.22 -12.46 11.98
N ALA A 85 -16.37 -12.69 12.97
CA ALA A 85 -15.24 -13.62 12.84
C ALA A 85 -15.68 -15.06 12.61
N HIS A 86 -16.71 -15.54 13.30
CA HIS A 86 -17.30 -16.88 13.04
C HIS A 86 -17.85 -16.97 11.63
N ILE A 87 -18.51 -15.91 11.15
CA ILE A 87 -18.99 -15.87 9.76
C ILE A 87 -17.82 -15.92 8.76
N VAL A 88 -16.76 -15.14 9.00
CA VAL A 88 -15.55 -15.11 8.15
C VAL A 88 -14.81 -16.45 8.20
N TYR A 89 -14.78 -17.11 9.35
CA TYR A 89 -14.13 -18.42 9.48
C TYR A 89 -14.86 -19.49 8.66
N GLY A 90 -16.17 -19.57 8.77
CA GLY A 90 -16.97 -20.46 7.93
C GLY A 90 -16.79 -20.19 6.44
N ALA A 91 -16.82 -18.91 6.02
CA ALA A 91 -16.55 -18.53 4.63
C ALA A 91 -15.13 -18.91 4.18
N GLY A 92 -14.14 -18.81 5.10
CA GLY A 92 -12.78 -19.27 4.85
C GLY A 92 -12.71 -20.76 4.54
N ARG A 93 -13.43 -21.59 5.29
CA ARG A 93 -13.54 -23.05 5.01
C ARG A 93 -14.12 -23.33 3.63
N GLU A 94 -15.17 -22.63 3.25
CA GLU A 94 -15.80 -22.80 1.93
C GLU A 94 -14.90 -22.38 0.77
N VAL A 95 -14.12 -21.29 0.92
CA VAL A 95 -13.30 -20.73 -0.16
C VAL A 95 -11.95 -21.39 -0.26
N MET A 96 -11.35 -21.76 0.88
CA MET A 96 -9.99 -22.27 0.96
C MET A 96 -9.91 -23.78 1.18
N GLY A 97 -11.03 -24.42 1.54
CA GLY A 97 -11.09 -25.83 1.87
C GLY A 97 -10.56 -26.11 3.29
N LYS A 98 -9.60 -27.02 3.41
CA LYS A 98 -9.04 -27.37 4.72
C LYS A 98 -8.26 -26.20 5.31
N VAL A 99 -8.78 -25.63 6.38
CA VAL A 99 -8.15 -24.55 7.14
C VAL A 99 -8.23 -24.83 8.63
N SER A 100 -7.26 -24.33 9.37
CA SER A 100 -7.28 -24.32 10.83
C SER A 100 -7.24 -22.88 11.35
N TYR A 101 -7.76 -22.69 12.54
CA TYR A 101 -7.78 -21.40 13.22
C TYR A 101 -6.42 -21.11 13.86
N ALA A 102 -5.81 -19.97 13.53
CA ALA A 102 -4.49 -19.59 14.05
C ALA A 102 -4.54 -18.38 15.00
N GLY A 103 -5.59 -17.57 14.94
CA GLY A 103 -5.74 -16.41 15.81
C GLY A 103 -6.86 -15.46 15.35
N PHE A 104 -7.26 -14.59 16.28
CA PHE A 104 -8.30 -13.60 16.07
C PHE A 104 -8.04 -12.38 16.95
N ASP A 105 -8.52 -11.21 16.52
CA ASP A 105 -8.45 -10.00 17.31
C ASP A 105 -9.44 -8.94 16.77
N ILE A 106 -10.07 -8.22 17.68
CA ILE A 106 -10.98 -7.11 17.38
C ILE A 106 -10.30 -5.80 17.74
N GLY A 107 -9.85 -5.09 16.72
CA GLY A 107 -9.36 -3.72 16.88
C GLY A 107 -10.50 -2.68 16.88
N GLU A 108 -10.13 -1.42 16.92
CA GLU A 108 -11.10 -0.31 17.01
C GLU A 108 -12.03 -0.21 15.79
N LYS A 109 -11.51 -0.41 14.59
CA LYS A 109 -12.25 -0.25 13.32
C LYS A 109 -12.30 -1.49 12.45
N LYS A 110 -11.48 -2.47 12.76
CA LYS A 110 -11.30 -3.70 11.99
C LYS A 110 -11.12 -4.87 12.93
N ALA A 111 -11.42 -6.05 12.43
CA ALA A 111 -11.01 -7.30 13.04
C ALA A 111 -10.07 -8.04 12.09
N ARG A 112 -9.36 -9.02 12.64
CA ARG A 112 -8.51 -9.93 11.89
C ARG A 112 -8.77 -11.36 12.30
N ILE A 113 -8.63 -12.26 11.34
CA ILE A 113 -8.61 -13.68 11.60
C ILE A 113 -7.44 -14.31 10.85
N ASP A 114 -6.72 -15.19 11.52
CA ASP A 114 -5.54 -15.85 10.99
C ASP A 114 -5.89 -17.31 10.67
N PHE A 115 -5.69 -17.70 9.42
CA PHE A 115 -5.92 -19.04 8.91
C PHE A 115 -4.62 -19.78 8.70
N GLU A 116 -4.50 -20.99 9.22
CA GLU A 116 -3.51 -21.94 8.75
C GLU A 116 -4.04 -22.59 7.47
N THR A 117 -3.38 -22.37 6.35
CA THR A 117 -3.76 -22.88 5.04
C THR A 117 -2.59 -22.85 4.05
N GLU A 118 -2.50 -23.87 3.21
CA GLU A 118 -1.58 -23.89 2.07
C GLU A 118 -2.21 -23.28 0.81
N THR A 119 -3.51 -23.01 0.86
CA THR A 119 -4.24 -22.47 -0.28
C THR A 119 -3.78 -21.06 -0.61
N HIS A 120 -3.38 -20.82 -1.86
CA HIS A 120 -3.13 -19.47 -2.34
C HIS A 120 -4.43 -18.67 -2.41
N ILE A 121 -4.47 -17.54 -1.73
CA ILE A 121 -5.62 -16.65 -1.70
C ILE A 121 -5.33 -15.49 -2.65
N ASP A 122 -6.05 -15.40 -3.77
CA ASP A 122 -6.02 -14.30 -4.73
C ASP A 122 -7.15 -13.29 -4.48
N LYS A 123 -7.29 -12.30 -5.35
CA LYS A 123 -8.35 -11.29 -5.25
C LYS A 123 -9.74 -11.89 -5.43
N GLU A 124 -9.89 -12.86 -6.29
CA GLU A 124 -11.17 -13.52 -6.58
C GLU A 124 -11.67 -14.29 -5.36
N LYS A 125 -10.78 -15.02 -4.69
CA LYS A 125 -11.10 -15.71 -3.44
C LYS A 125 -11.46 -14.73 -2.31
N LEU A 126 -10.81 -13.57 -2.20
CA LEU A 126 -11.19 -12.55 -1.23
C LEU A 126 -12.58 -11.99 -1.50
N LEU A 127 -12.92 -11.72 -2.77
CA LEU A 127 -14.26 -11.27 -3.15
C LEU A 127 -15.31 -12.36 -2.86
N LYS A 128 -15.00 -13.62 -3.16
CA LYS A 128 -15.91 -14.76 -2.88
C LYS A 128 -16.13 -14.93 -1.37
N LEU A 129 -15.07 -14.77 -0.57
CA LEU A 129 -15.16 -14.81 0.89
C LEU A 129 -16.09 -13.70 1.41
N GLU A 130 -15.92 -12.46 0.94
CA GLU A 130 -16.79 -11.35 1.30
C GLU A 130 -18.24 -11.58 0.88
N GLU A 131 -18.47 -12.08 -0.34
CA GLU A 131 -19.80 -12.42 -0.86
C GLU A 131 -20.51 -13.44 0.04
N LEU A 132 -19.80 -14.52 0.41
CA LEU A 132 -20.33 -15.55 1.30
C LEU A 132 -20.65 -15.01 2.69
N CYS A 133 -19.76 -14.20 3.27
CA CYS A 133 -20.01 -13.56 4.56
C CYS A 133 -21.32 -12.78 4.54
N ASN A 134 -21.51 -11.93 3.53
CA ASN A 134 -22.69 -11.09 3.46
C ASN A 134 -23.96 -11.89 3.09
N LYS A 135 -23.83 -12.99 2.37
CA LYS A 135 -24.93 -13.95 2.16
C LYS A 135 -25.41 -14.53 3.49
N ILE A 136 -24.50 -15.03 4.34
CA ILE A 136 -24.83 -15.59 5.65
C ILE A 136 -25.45 -14.53 6.59
N ILE A 137 -24.97 -13.29 6.52
CA ILE A 137 -25.59 -12.17 7.26
C ILE A 137 -27.07 -12.01 6.86
N LEU A 138 -27.35 -11.97 5.55
CA LEU A 138 -28.71 -11.78 5.04
C LEU A 138 -29.63 -12.96 5.31
N GLU A 139 -29.10 -14.17 5.48
CA GLU A 139 -29.88 -15.36 5.86
C GLU A 139 -30.41 -15.28 7.30
N ASN A 140 -29.93 -14.35 8.10
CA ASN A 140 -30.38 -14.10 9.47
C ASN A 140 -30.36 -15.37 10.34
N ARG A 141 -29.24 -16.11 10.30
CA ARG A 141 -29.09 -17.35 11.04
C ARG A 141 -28.97 -17.11 12.54
N PRO A 142 -29.61 -17.94 13.38
CA PRO A 142 -29.44 -17.87 14.82
C PRO A 142 -27.99 -18.13 15.23
N VAL A 143 -27.56 -17.38 16.25
CA VAL A 143 -26.26 -17.56 16.91
C VAL A 143 -26.53 -17.95 18.37
N ARG A 144 -26.05 -19.13 18.76
CA ARG A 144 -26.34 -19.70 20.07
C ARG A 144 -25.07 -20.16 20.74
N TRP A 145 -25.03 -20.11 22.05
CA TRP A 145 -23.97 -20.77 22.83
C TRP A 145 -24.48 -22.08 23.41
N LYS A 146 -23.60 -23.06 23.54
CA LYS A 146 -23.85 -24.36 24.18
C LYS A 146 -22.66 -24.70 25.05
N ILE A 147 -22.90 -25.55 26.06
CA ILE A 147 -21.85 -26.17 26.83
C ILE A 147 -21.79 -27.62 26.43
N LEU A 148 -20.62 -28.07 26.00
CA LEU A 148 -20.36 -29.46 25.62
C LEU A 148 -19.32 -30.06 26.55
N GLU A 149 -19.32 -31.38 26.67
CA GLU A 149 -18.24 -32.12 27.32
C GLU A 149 -16.97 -32.00 26.45
N ARG A 150 -15.82 -31.86 27.10
CA ARG A 150 -14.52 -31.71 26.41
C ARG A 150 -14.25 -32.84 25.42
N GLU A 151 -14.66 -34.06 25.77
CA GLU A 151 -14.49 -35.25 24.93
C GLU A 151 -15.27 -35.14 23.61
N GLU A 152 -16.46 -34.54 23.63
CA GLU A 152 -17.26 -34.31 22.43
C GLU A 152 -16.55 -33.35 21.46
N ILE A 153 -15.86 -32.33 22.00
CA ILE A 153 -15.13 -31.35 21.21
C ILE A 153 -13.86 -31.95 20.58
N VAL A 154 -13.10 -32.72 21.37
CA VAL A 154 -11.87 -33.38 20.91
C VAL A 154 -12.12 -34.37 19.79
N ASN A 155 -13.28 -35.04 19.84
CA ASN A 155 -13.68 -36.04 18.85
C ASN A 155 -14.46 -35.47 17.65
N SER A 156 -14.68 -34.17 17.60
CA SER A 156 -15.43 -33.50 16.53
C SER A 156 -14.53 -32.83 15.52
N ASP A 157 -14.65 -33.20 14.25
CA ASP A 157 -14.00 -32.52 13.13
C ASP A 157 -14.72 -31.20 12.71
N GLU A 158 -15.91 -30.94 13.28
CA GLU A 158 -16.75 -29.80 12.92
C GLU A 158 -16.55 -28.59 13.82
N ILE A 159 -15.98 -28.78 15.01
CA ILE A 159 -15.80 -27.71 16.01
C ILE A 159 -14.42 -27.11 15.87
N ALA A 160 -14.37 -25.82 15.47
CA ALA A 160 -13.12 -25.08 15.42
C ALA A 160 -12.64 -24.70 16.83
N PHE A 161 -11.36 -24.83 17.07
CA PHE A 161 -10.73 -24.35 18.30
C PHE A 161 -9.29 -23.86 18.05
N ALA A 162 -8.83 -22.96 18.91
CA ALA A 162 -7.43 -22.56 18.94
C ALA A 162 -6.54 -23.75 19.34
N LYS A 163 -5.22 -23.58 19.29
CA LYS A 163 -4.22 -24.63 19.58
C LYS A 163 -4.44 -25.42 20.88
N LYS A 164 -5.22 -24.89 21.81
CA LYS A 164 -5.61 -25.54 23.05
C LYS A 164 -7.11 -25.38 23.31
N ILE A 165 -7.78 -26.47 23.61
CA ILE A 165 -9.11 -26.43 24.20
C ILE A 165 -8.94 -25.99 25.67
N PRO A 166 -9.79 -25.07 26.20
CA PRO A 166 -9.72 -24.64 27.59
C PRO A 166 -9.71 -25.81 28.55
N GLU A 167 -9.05 -25.65 29.68
CA GLU A 167 -9.05 -26.68 30.75
C GLU A 167 -10.45 -26.80 31.36
N GLY A 168 -10.79 -27.99 31.86
CA GLY A 168 -12.08 -28.32 32.45
C GLY A 168 -12.83 -29.39 31.66
N GLU A 169 -13.82 -30.00 32.33
CA GLU A 169 -14.67 -31.04 31.73
C GLU A 169 -15.69 -30.46 30.75
N LYS A 170 -16.14 -29.23 31.01
CA LYS A 170 -17.17 -28.54 30.26
C LYS A 170 -16.63 -27.30 29.56
N VAL A 171 -16.90 -27.17 28.28
CA VAL A 171 -16.38 -26.08 27.44
C VAL A 171 -17.52 -25.40 26.69
N ARG A 172 -17.51 -24.06 26.70
CA ARG A 172 -18.48 -23.24 25.97
C ARG A 172 -18.10 -23.19 24.50
N ILE A 173 -19.10 -23.44 23.65
CA ILE A 173 -19.01 -23.23 22.20
C ILE A 173 -20.02 -22.18 21.73
N ILE A 174 -19.71 -21.53 20.62
CA ILE A 174 -20.65 -20.73 19.83
C ILE A 174 -21.00 -21.52 18.57
N GLU A 175 -22.25 -21.47 18.20
CA GLU A 175 -22.80 -22.07 16.99
C GLU A 175 -23.53 -20.99 16.18
N VAL A 176 -23.06 -20.73 14.96
CA VAL A 176 -23.83 -20.10 13.90
C VAL A 176 -24.51 -21.20 13.14
N GLU A 177 -25.85 -21.25 13.19
CA GLU A 177 -26.66 -22.36 12.67
C GLU A 177 -26.27 -22.76 11.25
N ASP A 178 -25.98 -24.06 11.04
CA ASP A 178 -25.56 -24.65 9.76
C ASP A 178 -24.39 -23.93 9.05
N TRP A 179 -23.51 -23.27 9.82
CA TRP A 179 -22.41 -22.53 9.24
C TRP A 179 -21.07 -22.71 9.97
N ASP A 180 -21.04 -22.40 11.26
CA ASP A 180 -19.82 -22.50 12.04
C ASP A 180 -20.08 -22.92 13.48
N ARG A 181 -19.17 -23.68 14.03
CA ARG A 181 -19.15 -24.08 15.45
C ARG A 181 -17.74 -23.94 15.98
N GLY A 182 -17.58 -23.18 17.05
CA GLY A 182 -16.25 -22.94 17.60
C GLY A 182 -16.22 -22.79 19.10
N VAL A 183 -15.12 -23.22 19.73
CA VAL A 183 -14.84 -22.96 21.15
C VAL A 183 -14.61 -21.46 21.32
N CYS A 184 -15.43 -20.81 22.13
CA CYS A 184 -15.39 -19.37 22.28
C CYS A 184 -15.97 -18.91 23.62
N SER A 185 -15.26 -18.05 24.34
CA SER A 185 -15.68 -17.41 25.59
C SER A 185 -16.30 -16.03 25.40
N GLY A 186 -16.08 -15.41 24.25
CA GLY A 186 -16.50 -14.03 23.97
C GLY A 186 -17.99 -13.76 23.91
N THR A 187 -18.34 -12.51 23.72
CA THR A 187 -19.74 -12.08 23.60
C THR A 187 -20.18 -12.06 22.15
N HIS A 188 -21.43 -12.48 21.89
CA HIS A 188 -21.98 -12.61 20.53
C HIS A 188 -23.36 -12.00 20.41
N LEU A 189 -23.74 -11.67 19.19
CA LEU A 189 -25.09 -11.30 18.79
C LEU A 189 -26.03 -12.53 18.82
N GLU A 190 -27.31 -12.32 18.77
CA GLU A 190 -28.31 -13.41 18.77
C GLU A 190 -28.53 -13.99 17.37
N ASN A 191 -28.21 -13.20 16.32
CA ASN A 191 -28.34 -13.63 14.93
C ASN A 191 -27.33 -12.92 14.01
N THR A 192 -27.11 -13.50 12.83
CA THR A 192 -26.10 -13.00 11.89
C THR A 192 -26.48 -11.67 11.25
N LEU A 193 -27.76 -11.34 11.12
CA LEU A 193 -28.21 -10.08 10.50
C LEU A 193 -27.72 -8.84 11.26
N GLU A 194 -27.62 -8.94 12.58
CA GLU A 194 -27.16 -7.85 13.44
C GLU A 194 -25.68 -7.46 13.22
N VAL A 195 -24.89 -8.31 12.57
CA VAL A 195 -23.52 -7.95 12.14
C VAL A 195 -23.57 -6.81 11.13
N GLY A 196 -24.62 -6.74 10.30
CA GLY A 196 -24.88 -5.71 9.32
C GLY A 196 -24.12 -5.94 8.03
N ARG A 197 -22.85 -5.57 7.96
CA ARG A 197 -22.01 -5.70 6.77
C ARG A 197 -20.63 -6.22 7.15
N ILE A 198 -20.08 -7.15 6.39
CA ILE A 198 -18.66 -7.50 6.42
C ILE A 198 -18.01 -7.05 5.10
N ARG A 199 -16.86 -6.39 5.23
CA ARG A 199 -16.02 -6.01 4.12
C ARG A 199 -14.61 -6.54 4.33
N VAL A 200 -14.10 -7.29 3.38
CA VAL A 200 -12.73 -7.80 3.38
C VAL A 200 -11.78 -6.69 2.91
N GLU A 201 -10.92 -6.24 3.81
CA GLU A 201 -9.96 -5.15 3.54
C GLU A 201 -8.69 -5.64 2.82
N GLY A 202 -8.37 -6.92 2.99
CA GLY A 202 -7.23 -7.55 2.38
C GLY A 202 -6.67 -8.71 3.17
N LYS A 203 -5.51 -9.16 2.73
CA LYS A 203 -4.76 -10.25 3.37
C LYS A 203 -3.32 -9.85 3.66
N LYS A 204 -2.70 -10.54 4.62
CA LYS A 204 -1.28 -10.46 4.91
C LYS A 204 -0.74 -11.87 5.19
N LYS A 205 0.32 -12.29 4.50
CA LYS A 205 1.05 -13.52 4.85
C LYS A 205 1.88 -13.22 6.11
N LEU A 206 1.67 -13.98 7.17
CA LEU A 206 2.41 -13.81 8.45
C LEU A 206 3.67 -14.66 8.46
N GLN A 207 3.53 -15.93 8.08
CA GLN A 207 4.58 -16.92 7.95
C GLN A 207 4.14 -17.96 6.93
N GLU A 208 4.98 -18.95 6.65
CA GLU A 208 4.60 -20.08 5.81
C GLU A 208 3.39 -20.81 6.38
N GLY A 209 2.41 -21.08 5.52
CA GLY A 209 1.16 -21.73 5.92
C GLY A 209 0.17 -20.85 6.71
N VAL A 210 0.50 -19.59 7.08
CA VAL A 210 -0.41 -18.73 7.86
C VAL A 210 -0.74 -17.44 7.12
N THR A 211 -2.01 -17.27 6.83
CA THR A 211 -2.53 -16.05 6.18
C THR A 211 -3.56 -15.35 7.07
N ARG A 212 -3.33 -14.07 7.30
CA ARG A 212 -4.25 -13.15 7.99
C ARG A 212 -5.23 -12.54 7.01
N ILE A 213 -6.51 -12.61 7.32
CA ILE A 213 -7.58 -11.85 6.66
C ILE A 213 -7.97 -10.69 7.58
N ILE A 214 -8.00 -9.49 7.02
CA ILE A 214 -8.41 -8.26 7.71
C ILE A 214 -9.76 -7.87 7.16
N PHE A 215 -10.71 -7.57 8.04
CA PHE A 215 -12.05 -7.17 7.65
C PHE A 215 -12.61 -6.08 8.56
N SER A 216 -13.47 -5.25 8.02
CA SER A 216 -14.32 -4.33 8.75
C SER A 216 -15.75 -4.87 8.81
N PHE A 217 -16.53 -4.41 9.76
CA PHE A 217 -17.88 -4.91 10.01
C PHE A 217 -18.82 -3.78 10.44
N GLY A 218 -20.12 -4.03 10.32
CA GLY A 218 -21.17 -3.10 10.71
C GLY A 218 -21.07 -1.76 9.98
N GLU A 219 -21.24 -0.69 10.73
CA GLU A 219 -21.25 0.68 10.18
C GLU A 219 -19.92 1.09 9.56
N GLU A 220 -18.78 0.66 10.12
CA GLU A 220 -17.47 0.99 9.56
C GLU A 220 -17.29 0.36 8.17
N ALA A 221 -17.79 -0.86 7.95
CA ALA A 221 -17.78 -1.49 6.62
C ALA A 221 -18.59 -0.65 5.61
N LEU A 222 -19.81 -0.22 5.99
CA LEU A 222 -20.63 0.66 5.14
C LEU A 222 -19.97 2.01 4.85
N ARG A 223 -19.36 2.63 5.85
CA ARG A 223 -18.64 3.91 5.67
C ARG A 223 -17.48 3.76 4.68
N ARG A 224 -16.83 2.60 4.64
CA ARG A 224 -15.75 2.31 3.69
C ARG A 224 -16.28 2.11 2.28
N ASP A 225 -17.37 1.35 2.12
CA ASP A 225 -18.04 1.18 0.84
C ASP A 225 -18.38 2.55 0.23
N TYR A 226 -18.97 3.47 1.01
CA TYR A 226 -19.27 4.83 0.56
C TYR A 226 -18.04 5.66 0.20
N ARG A 227 -16.94 5.53 0.95
CA ARG A 227 -15.69 6.25 0.63
C ARG A 227 -15.10 5.80 -0.69
N GLU A 228 -15.10 4.49 -0.94
CA GLU A 228 -14.59 3.95 -2.21
C GLU A 228 -15.50 4.30 -3.37
N GLU A 229 -16.81 4.19 -3.21
CA GLU A 229 -17.76 4.61 -4.24
C GLU A 229 -17.56 6.08 -4.62
N ARG A 230 -17.40 6.96 -3.64
CA ARG A 230 -17.09 8.38 -3.89
C ARG A 230 -15.77 8.57 -4.65
N SER A 231 -14.74 7.78 -4.33
CA SER A 231 -13.45 7.85 -5.03
C SER A 231 -13.59 7.41 -6.49
N VAL A 232 -14.34 6.33 -6.72
CA VAL A 232 -14.65 5.86 -8.08
C VAL A 232 -15.43 6.92 -8.85
N LEU A 233 -16.49 7.51 -8.26
CA LEU A 233 -17.30 8.54 -8.91
C LEU A 233 -16.47 9.76 -9.30
N ARG A 234 -15.58 10.24 -8.43
CA ARG A 234 -14.64 11.33 -8.76
C ARG A 234 -13.71 10.97 -9.92
N GLY A 235 -13.21 9.74 -9.95
CA GLY A 235 -12.39 9.25 -11.07
C GLY A 235 -13.15 9.20 -12.38
N LEU A 236 -14.40 8.75 -12.36
CA LEU A 236 -15.28 8.73 -13.53
C LEU A 236 -15.60 10.13 -14.05
N GLU A 237 -15.86 11.08 -13.15
CA GLU A 237 -16.08 12.49 -13.48
C GLU A 237 -14.82 13.11 -14.13
N ALA A 238 -13.64 12.91 -13.52
CA ALA A 238 -12.38 13.41 -14.07
C ALA A 238 -12.03 12.82 -15.45
N LEU A 239 -12.46 11.59 -15.72
CA LEU A 239 -12.24 10.90 -16.99
C LEU A 239 -13.38 11.11 -17.99
N ASP A 240 -14.42 11.84 -17.63
CA ASP A 240 -15.64 12.00 -18.43
C ASP A 240 -16.14 10.65 -18.98
N THR A 241 -16.46 9.72 -18.07
CA THR A 241 -16.88 8.37 -18.42
C THR A 241 -17.81 7.77 -17.36
N ASN A 242 -18.32 6.57 -17.60
CA ASN A 242 -19.13 5.80 -16.66
C ASN A 242 -18.41 4.50 -16.22
N LYS A 243 -18.94 3.81 -15.20
CA LYS A 243 -18.32 2.57 -14.65
C LYS A 243 -18.11 1.50 -15.71
N ARG A 244 -19.06 1.32 -16.64
CA ARG A 244 -19.00 0.29 -17.68
C ARG A 244 -17.88 0.53 -18.67
N ASP A 245 -17.70 1.80 -19.06
CA ASP A 245 -16.77 2.21 -20.11
C ASP A 245 -15.37 2.56 -19.56
N LEU A 246 -15.20 2.60 -18.22
CA LEU A 246 -13.95 2.94 -17.56
C LEU A 246 -12.73 2.16 -18.09
N PRO A 247 -12.77 0.79 -18.23
CA PRO A 247 -11.63 0.06 -18.76
C PRO A 247 -11.28 0.45 -20.22
N LYS A 248 -12.28 0.78 -21.03
CA LYS A 248 -12.07 1.24 -22.41
C LYS A 248 -11.44 2.63 -22.42
N LYS A 249 -11.93 3.54 -21.59
CA LYS A 249 -11.39 4.91 -21.48
C LYS A 249 -9.93 4.93 -21.05
N ILE A 250 -9.57 4.09 -20.07
CA ILE A 250 -8.19 3.96 -19.61
C ILE A 250 -7.29 3.49 -20.75
N ARG A 251 -7.66 2.43 -21.48
CA ARG A 251 -6.87 1.95 -22.63
C ARG A 251 -6.73 3.01 -23.73
N GLN A 252 -7.78 3.77 -23.98
CA GLN A 252 -7.72 4.89 -24.96
C GLN A 252 -6.74 5.98 -24.54
N LEU A 253 -6.71 6.33 -23.25
CA LEU A 253 -5.77 7.33 -22.73
C LEU A 253 -4.33 6.83 -22.75
N GLN A 254 -4.11 5.55 -22.39
CA GLN A 254 -2.79 4.92 -22.50
C GLN A 254 -2.28 4.91 -23.96
N GLY A 255 -3.13 4.52 -24.92
CA GLY A 255 -2.76 4.57 -26.34
C GLY A 255 -2.43 5.99 -26.83
N LYS A 256 -3.24 6.99 -26.42
CA LYS A 256 -2.94 8.39 -26.73
C LYS A 256 -1.63 8.89 -26.13
N LEU A 257 -1.30 8.44 -24.92
CA LEU A 257 -0.03 8.81 -24.28
C LEU A 257 1.15 8.31 -25.11
N VAL A 258 1.14 7.04 -25.51
CA VAL A 258 2.19 6.46 -26.38
C VAL A 258 2.29 7.20 -27.72
N GLU A 259 1.16 7.47 -28.39
CA GLU A 259 1.15 8.22 -29.64
C GLU A 259 1.74 9.65 -29.49
N LEU A 260 1.49 10.29 -28.35
CA LEU A 260 2.05 11.62 -28.09
C LEU A 260 3.54 11.58 -27.78
N GLU A 261 4.00 10.58 -27.02
CA GLU A 261 5.41 10.36 -26.73
C GLU A 261 6.19 10.13 -28.02
N GLU A 262 5.74 9.22 -28.90
CA GLU A 262 6.35 8.98 -30.22
C GLU A 262 6.35 10.23 -31.11
N LYS A 263 5.27 11.05 -31.01
CA LYS A 263 5.19 12.29 -31.78
C LYS A 263 6.17 13.35 -31.27
N VAL A 264 6.34 13.45 -29.96
CA VAL A 264 7.31 14.40 -29.34
C VAL A 264 8.71 14.01 -29.79
N GLU A 265 9.10 12.73 -29.61
CA GLU A 265 10.40 12.22 -30.02
C GLU A 265 10.70 12.50 -31.51
N ARG A 266 9.73 12.23 -32.39
CA ARG A 266 9.87 12.53 -33.82
C ARG A 266 10.05 14.02 -34.09
N LEU A 267 9.24 14.89 -33.42
CA LEU A 267 9.34 16.34 -33.63
C LEU A 267 10.65 16.91 -33.10
N GLU A 268 11.17 16.36 -32.02
CA GLU A 268 12.48 16.72 -31.47
C GLU A 268 13.60 16.31 -32.43
N SER A 269 13.54 15.10 -33.00
CA SER A 269 14.50 14.65 -34.02
C SER A 269 14.44 15.52 -35.29
N GLU A 270 13.24 15.77 -35.81
CA GLU A 270 13.04 16.65 -37.00
C GLU A 270 13.55 18.08 -36.74
N LYS A 271 13.44 18.59 -35.52
CA LYS A 271 13.94 19.93 -35.13
C LYS A 271 15.46 19.93 -35.15
N ILE A 272 16.10 18.91 -34.53
CA ILE A 272 17.56 18.80 -34.47
C ILE A 272 18.16 18.63 -35.86
N GLU A 273 17.56 17.76 -36.71
CA GLU A 273 18.01 17.60 -38.09
C GLU A 273 18.04 18.94 -38.84
N ARG A 274 17.02 19.79 -38.67
CA ARG A 274 16.99 21.13 -39.27
C ARG A 274 18.07 22.06 -38.71
N GLU A 275 18.23 22.05 -37.38
CA GLU A 275 19.29 22.85 -36.73
C GLU A 275 20.67 22.42 -37.21
N LEU A 276 20.88 21.14 -37.46
CA LEU A 276 22.11 20.58 -38.02
C LEU A 276 22.29 20.80 -39.53
N GLU A 277 21.33 21.40 -40.24
CA GLU A 277 21.48 21.85 -41.61
C GLU A 277 21.94 23.31 -41.71
N GLU A 278 21.78 24.11 -40.64
CA GLU A 278 22.01 25.55 -40.60
C GLU A 278 23.28 25.91 -39.82
N PHE A 279 24.45 25.40 -40.24
CA PHE A 279 25.73 25.76 -39.62
C PHE A 279 26.12 27.22 -39.90
N GLU A 280 26.63 27.91 -38.86
CA GLU A 280 27.38 29.13 -39.03
C GLU A 280 28.75 28.77 -39.69
N ARG A 281 29.11 29.46 -40.77
CA ARG A 281 30.29 29.14 -41.59
C ARG A 281 31.32 30.23 -41.50
N PHE A 282 32.56 29.85 -41.22
CA PHE A 282 33.66 30.78 -41.09
C PHE A 282 34.83 30.28 -41.97
N GLU A 283 35.23 31.06 -42.99
CA GLU A 283 36.40 30.77 -43.85
C GLU A 283 37.70 30.90 -43.01
N ARG A 284 38.59 29.89 -43.15
CA ARG A 284 39.98 29.88 -42.61
C ARG A 284 40.95 29.68 -43.76
N GLU A 285 42.25 29.79 -43.47
CA GLU A 285 43.28 29.71 -44.54
C GLU A 285 43.25 28.37 -45.26
N ASP A 286 43.03 27.25 -44.49
CA ASP A 286 43.14 25.88 -44.99
C ASP A 286 41.81 25.10 -44.99
N TYR A 287 40.75 25.63 -44.33
CA TYR A 287 39.46 24.92 -44.16
C TYR A 287 38.30 25.89 -43.96
N GLU A 288 37.07 25.37 -43.98
CA GLU A 288 35.86 26.03 -43.59
C GLU A 288 35.44 25.53 -42.19
N LEU A 289 35.31 26.41 -41.20
CA LEU A 289 34.81 26.08 -39.85
C LEU A 289 33.28 26.16 -39.84
N LEU A 290 32.62 25.09 -39.49
CA LEU A 290 31.19 24.93 -39.34
C LEU A 290 30.87 24.86 -37.83
N VAL A 291 30.08 25.81 -37.31
CA VAL A 291 29.71 25.82 -35.89
C VAL A 291 28.20 25.80 -35.79
N GLN A 292 27.65 24.90 -34.96
CA GLN A 292 26.24 24.90 -34.67
C GLN A 292 26.00 24.59 -33.19
N THR A 293 24.96 25.20 -32.62
CA THR A 293 24.48 24.92 -31.27
C THR A 293 23.14 24.20 -31.33
N VAL A 294 23.03 23.07 -30.64
CA VAL A 294 21.82 22.26 -30.55
C VAL A 294 21.54 21.90 -29.10
N SER A 295 20.34 21.40 -28.84
CA SER A 295 19.96 20.86 -27.51
C SER A 295 19.29 19.52 -27.67
N THR A 296 20.05 18.43 -27.47
CA THR A 296 19.55 17.06 -27.65
C THR A 296 20.13 16.07 -26.64
N ASP A 297 19.36 15.02 -26.33
CA ASP A 297 19.86 13.82 -25.62
C ASP A 297 20.53 12.81 -26.55
N ASP A 298 20.33 12.92 -27.85
CA ASP A 298 20.90 12.01 -28.84
C ASP A 298 22.34 12.37 -29.21
N SER A 299 23.26 11.97 -28.36
CA SER A 299 24.70 12.16 -28.59
C SER A 299 25.25 11.31 -29.73
N GLU A 300 24.57 10.18 -30.07
CA GLU A 300 24.99 9.34 -31.19
C GLU A 300 24.74 10.07 -32.52
N MET A 301 23.58 10.73 -32.67
CA MET A 301 23.29 11.55 -33.83
C MET A 301 24.33 12.65 -34.05
N LEU A 302 24.71 13.37 -32.97
CA LEU A 302 25.75 14.42 -33.07
C LEU A 302 27.10 13.87 -33.48
N SER A 303 27.49 12.72 -32.91
CA SER A 303 28.74 12.05 -33.22
C SER A 303 28.78 11.54 -34.67
N HIS A 304 27.66 10.99 -35.13
CA HIS A 304 27.51 10.54 -36.53
C HIS A 304 27.64 11.75 -37.50
N LYS A 305 26.93 12.82 -37.20
CA LYS A 305 26.95 14.05 -38.03
C LYS A 305 28.38 14.60 -38.15
N ALA A 306 29.06 14.80 -37.02
CA ALA A 306 30.39 15.38 -37.02
C ALA A 306 31.48 14.44 -37.62
N LYS A 307 31.29 13.11 -37.54
CA LYS A 307 32.26 12.13 -38.02
C LYS A 307 32.09 11.74 -39.49
N ASP A 308 30.85 11.54 -39.91
CA ASP A 308 30.53 10.89 -41.20
C ASP A 308 30.05 11.91 -42.25
N GLU A 309 29.64 13.13 -41.84
CA GLU A 309 29.13 14.16 -42.75
C GLU A 309 30.02 15.41 -42.86
N VAL A 310 31.13 15.48 -42.13
CA VAL A 310 32.08 16.59 -42.30
C VAL A 310 32.75 16.44 -43.71
N GLY A 311 32.85 17.55 -44.44
CA GLY A 311 33.51 17.59 -45.76
C GLY A 311 35.03 17.54 -45.63
N ASP A 312 35.70 17.11 -46.72
CA ASP A 312 37.17 16.92 -46.76
C ASP A 312 37.96 18.17 -46.34
N ASP A 313 37.47 19.36 -46.66
CA ASP A 313 38.09 20.68 -46.34
C ASP A 313 37.35 21.42 -45.20
N GLU A 314 36.60 20.74 -44.35
CA GLU A 314 35.77 21.33 -43.32
C GLU A 314 36.19 20.90 -41.91
N VAL A 315 35.94 21.74 -40.94
CA VAL A 315 35.94 21.41 -39.53
C VAL A 315 34.55 21.68 -38.98
N MET A 316 33.93 20.66 -38.47
CA MET A 316 32.56 20.72 -37.92
C MET A 316 32.60 20.68 -36.42
N VAL A 317 32.02 21.70 -35.75
CA VAL A 317 31.90 21.78 -34.31
C VAL A 317 30.44 21.92 -33.92
N ILE A 318 29.95 20.95 -33.18
CA ILE A 318 28.58 20.94 -32.68
C ILE A 318 28.61 21.12 -31.16
N ILE A 319 28.06 22.24 -30.67
CA ILE A 319 27.93 22.54 -29.26
C ILE A 319 26.54 22.05 -28.82
N ASN A 320 26.49 21.15 -27.85
CA ASN A 320 25.23 20.65 -27.31
C ASN A 320 24.96 21.30 -25.94
N GLU A 321 23.93 22.16 -25.92
CA GLU A 321 23.51 22.90 -24.74
C GLU A 321 22.45 22.13 -23.95
N ARG A 322 22.89 21.51 -22.85
CA ARG A 322 22.05 20.77 -21.90
C ARG A 322 22.35 21.23 -20.47
N GLU A 323 22.03 20.40 -19.46
CA GLU A 323 22.41 20.68 -18.06
C GLU A 323 23.92 20.93 -17.89
N SER A 324 24.73 20.33 -18.76
CA SER A 324 26.16 20.64 -18.93
C SER A 324 26.48 20.72 -20.43
N LEU A 325 27.31 21.66 -20.80
CA LEU A 325 27.77 21.81 -22.19
C LEU A 325 28.62 20.64 -22.63
N SER A 326 28.38 20.16 -23.83
CA SER A 326 29.23 19.18 -24.50
C SER A 326 29.51 19.63 -25.94
N VAL A 327 30.63 19.19 -26.48
CA VAL A 327 31.08 19.56 -27.83
C VAL A 327 31.53 18.31 -28.56
N VAL A 328 31.14 18.23 -29.83
CA VAL A 328 31.61 17.19 -30.76
C VAL A 328 32.30 17.88 -31.90
N VAL A 329 33.47 17.38 -32.28
CA VAL A 329 34.33 17.93 -33.32
C VAL A 329 34.61 16.86 -34.37
N GLY A 330 34.36 17.21 -35.62
CA GLY A 330 34.81 16.42 -36.81
C GLY A 330 35.77 17.28 -37.63
N VAL A 331 36.82 16.64 -38.12
CA VAL A 331 37.84 17.28 -38.96
C VAL A 331 38.00 16.51 -40.26
N GLY A 332 37.89 17.16 -41.39
CA GLY A 332 37.99 16.59 -42.73
C GLY A 332 39.37 16.11 -43.08
N ASP A 333 39.47 15.15 -44.00
CA ASP A 333 40.72 14.43 -44.36
C ASP A 333 41.81 15.31 -44.91
N ASN A 334 41.48 16.47 -45.49
CA ASN A 334 42.45 17.43 -46.06
C ASN A 334 42.94 18.48 -45.08
N VAL A 335 42.37 18.56 -43.88
CA VAL A 335 42.69 19.57 -42.85
C VAL A 335 43.89 19.08 -42.05
N GLU A 336 45.09 19.63 -42.30
CA GLU A 336 46.30 19.27 -41.57
C GLU A 336 46.62 20.24 -40.39
N SER A 337 45.98 21.42 -40.36
CA SER A 337 46.27 22.49 -39.41
C SER A 337 45.58 22.35 -38.04
N LEU A 338 44.58 21.47 -37.92
CA LEU A 338 43.77 21.29 -36.71
C LEU A 338 43.55 19.83 -36.37
N ASP A 339 43.80 19.48 -35.12
CA ASP A 339 43.53 18.16 -34.52
C ASP A 339 42.33 18.27 -33.59
N ALA A 340 41.32 17.41 -33.84
CA ALA A 340 40.07 17.42 -33.07
C ALA A 340 40.29 17.10 -31.58
N ASN A 341 41.21 16.18 -31.27
CA ASN A 341 41.51 15.83 -29.88
C ASN A 341 42.25 16.98 -29.19
N ASP A 342 43.19 17.62 -29.87
CA ASP A 342 43.90 18.77 -29.29
C ASP A 342 42.94 19.93 -28.99
N LEU A 343 42.01 20.23 -29.87
CA LEU A 343 40.96 21.24 -29.61
C LEU A 343 40.14 20.90 -28.35
N ILE A 344 39.67 19.66 -28.20
CA ILE A 344 38.92 19.24 -27.00
C ILE A 344 39.80 19.32 -25.74
N GLN A 345 41.09 18.98 -25.82
CA GLN A 345 42.01 19.06 -24.68
C GLN A 345 42.23 20.53 -24.24
N VAL A 346 42.41 21.43 -25.18
CA VAL A 346 42.56 22.85 -24.90
C VAL A 346 41.30 23.46 -24.28
N MET A 347 40.13 23.13 -24.86
CA MET A 347 38.83 23.50 -24.29
C MET A 347 38.65 22.97 -22.86
N SER A 348 39.05 21.71 -22.62
CA SER A 348 38.96 21.10 -21.28
C SER A 348 39.92 21.80 -20.29
N GLY A 349 41.05 22.28 -20.76
CA GLY A 349 42.00 23.05 -19.94
C GLY A 349 41.48 24.44 -19.55
N GLU A 350 40.78 25.12 -20.45
CA GLU A 350 40.24 26.48 -20.23
C GLU A 350 38.91 26.47 -19.45
N PHE A 351 37.98 25.61 -19.82
CA PHE A 351 36.60 25.61 -19.31
C PHE A 351 36.33 24.48 -18.32
N GLY A 352 37.31 23.65 -17.99
CA GLY A 352 37.08 22.45 -17.19
C GLY A 352 36.41 21.35 -18.01
N GLY A 353 35.92 20.31 -17.33
CA GLY A 353 35.29 19.17 -17.99
C GLY A 353 36.32 18.13 -18.44
N GLY A 354 36.02 17.37 -19.48
CA GLY A 354 36.91 16.34 -20.01
C GLY A 354 36.40 15.77 -21.31
N GLY A 355 37.30 15.10 -22.05
CA GLY A 355 36.96 14.50 -23.32
C GLY A 355 38.18 13.92 -24.01
N GLY A 356 38.03 13.55 -25.27
CA GLY A 356 39.12 13.05 -26.12
C GLY A 356 38.62 12.40 -27.37
N GLY A 357 39.54 11.94 -28.19
CA GLY A 357 39.22 11.30 -29.45
C GLY A 357 40.48 10.98 -30.24
N THR A 358 40.39 11.18 -31.54
CA THR A 358 41.47 11.04 -32.52
C THR A 358 41.73 12.42 -33.15
N ASP A 359 42.67 12.51 -34.05
CA ASP A 359 43.00 13.69 -34.82
C ASP A 359 41.81 14.23 -35.67
N TYR A 360 41.00 13.34 -36.19
CA TYR A 360 39.85 13.66 -37.07
C TYR A 360 38.49 13.65 -36.37
N PHE A 361 38.38 13.14 -35.14
CA PHE A 361 37.11 13.11 -34.37
C PHE A 361 37.35 13.12 -32.87
N ALA A 362 36.74 14.06 -32.17
CA ALA A 362 36.80 14.11 -30.72
C ALA A 362 35.50 14.63 -30.11
N GLN A 363 35.26 14.29 -28.87
CA GLN A 363 34.14 14.81 -28.07
C GLN A 363 34.54 15.12 -26.65
N GLY A 364 33.89 16.13 -26.07
CA GLY A 364 34.12 16.52 -24.67
C GLY A 364 32.86 17.05 -24.03
N GLY A 365 32.82 17.08 -22.70
CA GLY A 365 31.69 17.58 -21.96
C GLY A 365 31.99 17.95 -20.52
N GLY A 366 30.99 18.55 -19.87
CA GLY A 366 31.17 19.08 -18.53
C GLY A 366 31.89 20.46 -18.51
N PHE A 367 31.83 21.18 -19.61
CA PHE A 367 32.41 22.52 -19.71
C PHE A 367 31.66 23.53 -18.84
N GLY A 368 32.38 24.29 -18.01
CA GLY A 368 31.87 25.33 -17.11
C GLY A 368 31.84 26.71 -17.76
N ALA A 369 31.23 26.82 -18.96
CA ALA A 369 31.14 28.04 -19.77
C ALA A 369 29.73 28.29 -20.24
N GLU A 370 29.43 29.47 -20.76
CA GLU A 370 28.23 29.75 -21.56
C GLU A 370 28.52 29.39 -23.03
N VAL A 371 27.46 29.19 -23.84
CA VAL A 371 27.62 28.84 -25.27
C VAL A 371 28.39 29.90 -26.05
N ASP A 372 28.15 31.20 -25.73
CA ASP A 372 28.81 32.32 -26.39
C ASP A 372 30.31 32.34 -26.08
N ASP A 373 30.74 32.03 -24.85
CA ASP A 373 32.15 31.92 -24.47
C ASP A 373 32.86 30.83 -25.24
N LEU A 374 32.21 29.67 -25.41
CA LEU A 374 32.75 28.55 -26.23
C LEU A 374 32.86 28.92 -27.70
N LYS A 375 31.89 29.65 -28.25
CA LYS A 375 31.90 30.11 -29.65
C LYS A 375 33.03 31.10 -29.85
N GLU A 376 33.18 32.12 -28.97
CA GLU A 376 34.25 33.10 -29.04
C GLU A 376 35.62 32.43 -29.00
N PHE A 377 35.83 31.53 -28.05
CA PHE A 377 37.03 30.72 -27.95
C PHE A 377 37.32 29.93 -29.22
N LEU A 378 36.34 29.23 -29.77
CA LEU A 378 36.48 28.46 -31.00
C LEU A 378 36.90 29.32 -32.19
N LEU A 379 36.33 30.50 -32.31
CA LEU A 379 36.68 31.44 -33.37
C LEU A 379 38.10 31.99 -33.24
N GLU A 380 38.55 32.29 -32.02
CA GLU A 380 39.92 32.75 -31.76
C GLU A 380 40.97 31.65 -31.92
N PHE A 381 40.65 30.43 -31.42
CA PHE A 381 41.59 29.30 -31.48
C PHE A 381 41.84 28.80 -32.91
N THR A 382 40.87 29.00 -33.76
CA THR A 382 40.88 28.51 -35.16
C THR A 382 41.27 29.58 -36.19
N GLU A 383 41.64 30.79 -35.71
CA GLU A 383 42.21 31.84 -36.56
C GLU A 383 43.65 31.45 -36.98
#